data_ff215248839c256549b0f93fb67c8b10
#
_entry.id   ff215248839c256549b0f93fb67c8b10
#
_cell.length_a   1.000
_cell.length_b   1.000
_cell.length_c   1.000
_cell.angle_alpha   90.00
_cell.angle_beta   90.00
_cell.angle_gamma   90.00
#
_symmetry.space_group_name_H-M   'P 1'
#
loop_
_entity.id
_entity.type
_entity.pdbx_description
1 polymer ?
#
loop_
_entity_poly.entity_id
_entity_poly.type
_entity_poly.pdbx_seq_one_letter_code
_entity_poly.pdbx_strand_id
1 'polypeptide(L)'
;EVKLVAAACITSERADLGVRVMKAGKDYFVAKAPFTTLEQLALIKQTIQETGRKYMVHYSERLQVESAVYAGELVKGGAIGKGIQVMGMGPHRLDAPSRPAWLIEKEKYGGILCDIGSHQIEQFLYYTGATDATITESKIGNYVHPEYPELDDFGDASLIGNNGATGYFRVDWFTPDGLSTWGDGRMFILGTDGYIELRKYVDVAKSDMSDNVYWVNKDGEHYINVQGKVGFPFFGQLILDCINRTENAMTQEHALKAAELCVKAQMLARKVV
;
A
#
# COMPACT_ATOMS: atom_id res chain seq x y z
N GLU A 1 18.83 -12.72 -22.14
CA GLU A 1 19.26 -12.81 -20.74
C GLU A 1 18.25 -12.12 -19.83
N VAL A 2 17.82 -12.77 -18.71
CA VAL A 2 16.90 -12.20 -17.72
C VAL A 2 17.60 -11.11 -16.94
N LYS A 3 17.00 -9.90 -16.83
CA LYS A 3 17.53 -8.75 -16.08
C LYS A 3 16.70 -8.42 -14.85
N LEU A 4 15.39 -8.68 -14.89
CA LEU A 4 14.44 -8.44 -13.82
C LEU A 4 13.66 -9.72 -13.51
N VAL A 5 13.52 -10.04 -12.22
CA VAL A 5 12.69 -11.15 -11.73
C VAL A 5 11.53 -10.56 -10.94
N ALA A 6 10.31 -10.94 -11.30
CA ALA A 6 9.09 -10.58 -10.57
C ALA A 6 8.60 -11.77 -9.74
N ALA A 7 8.10 -11.52 -8.52
CA ALA A 7 7.62 -12.56 -7.61
C ALA A 7 6.39 -12.15 -6.82
N ALA A 8 5.51 -13.13 -6.56
CA ALA A 8 4.34 -13.01 -5.68
C ALA A 8 4.19 -14.31 -4.83
N CYS A 9 5.30 -14.88 -4.39
CA CYS A 9 5.34 -16.06 -3.53
C CYS A 9 4.84 -15.76 -2.10
N ILE A 10 4.95 -16.75 -1.21
CA ILE A 10 4.62 -16.61 0.23
C ILE A 10 5.35 -15.40 0.80
N THR A 11 4.65 -14.56 1.57
CA THR A 11 5.16 -13.25 2.00
C THR A 11 6.47 -13.37 2.78
N SER A 12 6.55 -14.30 3.72
CA SER A 12 7.77 -14.53 4.53
C SER A 12 9.00 -15.00 3.73
N GLU A 13 8.80 -15.52 2.50
CA GLU A 13 9.88 -16.01 1.64
C GLU A 13 10.39 -14.97 0.63
N ARG A 14 9.68 -13.85 0.48
CA ARG A 14 9.96 -12.82 -0.54
C ARG A 14 11.31 -12.16 -0.38
N ALA A 15 11.72 -11.91 0.86
CA ALA A 15 13.01 -11.30 1.17
C ALA A 15 14.17 -12.20 0.76
N ASP A 16 14.16 -13.46 1.16
CA ASP A 16 15.22 -14.42 0.86
C ASP A 16 15.33 -14.70 -0.64
N LEU A 17 14.18 -14.78 -1.33
CA LEU A 17 14.16 -14.90 -2.78
C LEU A 17 14.79 -13.67 -3.44
N GLY A 18 14.43 -12.46 -2.99
CA GLY A 18 14.97 -11.21 -3.50
C GLY A 18 16.49 -11.10 -3.28
N VAL A 19 16.98 -11.48 -2.13
CA VAL A 19 18.43 -11.54 -1.82
C VAL A 19 19.15 -12.48 -2.81
N ARG A 20 18.63 -13.67 -3.04
CA ARG A 20 19.18 -14.62 -4.02
C ARG A 20 19.18 -14.06 -5.44
N VAL A 21 18.10 -13.41 -5.85
CA VAL A 21 17.95 -12.76 -7.17
C VAL A 21 18.99 -11.64 -7.34
N MET A 22 19.11 -10.76 -6.35
CA MET A 22 20.09 -9.66 -6.40
C MET A 22 21.54 -10.17 -6.42
N LYS A 23 21.88 -11.17 -5.61
CA LYS A 23 23.19 -11.82 -5.63
C LYS A 23 23.49 -12.54 -6.95
N ALA A 24 22.47 -12.97 -7.68
CA ALA A 24 22.59 -13.48 -9.05
C ALA A 24 22.70 -12.36 -10.12
N GLY A 25 22.86 -11.11 -9.71
CA GLY A 25 23.04 -9.96 -10.59
C GLY A 25 21.80 -9.48 -11.32
N LYS A 26 20.60 -9.79 -10.78
CA LYS A 26 19.30 -9.38 -11.36
C LYS A 26 18.60 -8.38 -10.46
N ASP A 27 17.77 -7.52 -11.02
CA ASP A 27 16.86 -6.68 -10.26
C ASP A 27 15.65 -7.50 -9.81
N TYR A 28 15.03 -7.12 -8.69
CA TYR A 28 13.90 -7.85 -8.12
C TYR A 28 12.69 -6.93 -7.95
N PHE A 29 11.53 -7.39 -8.36
CA PHE A 29 10.25 -6.74 -8.22
C PHE A 29 9.26 -7.68 -7.54
N VAL A 30 8.65 -7.26 -6.44
CA VAL A 30 7.88 -8.15 -5.59
C VAL A 30 6.53 -7.55 -5.21
N ALA A 31 5.52 -8.40 -5.04
CA ALA A 31 4.25 -7.99 -4.45
C ALA A 31 4.44 -7.50 -3.01
N LYS A 32 3.56 -6.59 -2.56
CA LYS A 32 3.41 -6.23 -1.14
C LYS A 32 2.92 -7.46 -0.33
N ALA A 33 3.21 -7.64 0.93
CA ALA A 33 4.29 -7.06 1.69
C ALA A 33 5.62 -7.71 1.27
N PRO A 34 6.69 -6.94 1.13
CA PRO A 34 7.95 -7.49 0.59
C PRO A 34 8.72 -8.34 1.59
N PHE A 35 8.40 -8.25 2.87
CA PHE A 35 8.97 -8.99 4.01
C PHE A 35 8.02 -8.92 5.21
N THR A 36 8.28 -9.76 6.21
CA THR A 36 7.46 -9.85 7.43
C THR A 36 8.22 -9.46 8.70
N THR A 37 9.54 -9.27 8.63
CA THR A 37 10.39 -8.94 9.78
C THR A 37 11.40 -7.82 9.49
N LEU A 38 11.88 -7.14 10.55
CA LEU A 38 12.90 -6.10 10.42
C LEU A 38 14.29 -6.68 10.12
N GLU A 39 14.57 -7.92 10.49
CA GLU A 39 15.79 -8.65 10.14
C GLU A 39 15.86 -8.87 8.63
N GLN A 40 14.74 -9.25 8.00
CA GLN A 40 14.64 -9.37 6.55
C GLN A 40 14.87 -8.03 5.86
N LEU A 41 14.34 -6.94 6.40
CA LEU A 41 14.62 -5.59 5.88
C LEU A 41 16.11 -5.25 5.94
N ALA A 42 16.77 -5.52 7.07
CA ALA A 42 18.21 -5.28 7.22
C ALA A 42 19.03 -6.05 6.18
N LEU A 43 18.70 -7.33 5.95
CA LEU A 43 19.33 -8.17 4.95
C LEU A 43 19.11 -7.64 3.53
N ILE A 44 17.90 -7.17 3.21
CA ILE A 44 17.59 -6.56 1.90
C ILE A 44 18.45 -5.30 1.69
N LYS A 45 18.48 -4.39 2.67
CA LYS A 45 19.26 -3.14 2.59
C LYS A 45 20.75 -3.42 2.40
N GLN A 46 21.30 -4.37 3.15
CA GLN A 46 22.70 -4.81 2.99
C GLN A 46 22.93 -5.35 1.58
N THR A 47 22.05 -6.22 1.08
CA THR A 47 22.21 -6.84 -0.25
C THR A 47 22.12 -5.81 -1.37
N ILE A 48 21.25 -4.79 -1.23
CA ILE A 48 21.19 -3.66 -2.19
C ILE A 48 22.54 -2.95 -2.24
N GLN A 49 23.15 -2.66 -1.07
CA GLN A 49 24.46 -2.01 -0.99
C GLN A 49 25.58 -2.86 -1.61
N GLU A 50 25.60 -4.16 -1.33
CA GLU A 50 26.60 -5.09 -1.84
C GLU A 50 26.53 -5.31 -3.36
N THR A 51 25.31 -5.33 -3.92
CA THR A 51 25.09 -5.74 -5.32
C THR A 51 24.80 -4.60 -6.28
N GLY A 52 24.39 -3.42 -5.77
CA GLY A 52 23.87 -2.32 -6.56
C GLY A 52 22.59 -2.69 -7.35
N ARG A 53 21.90 -3.79 -6.97
CA ARG A 53 20.66 -4.22 -7.61
C ARG A 53 19.46 -3.56 -6.96
N LYS A 54 18.33 -3.54 -7.68
CA LYS A 54 17.09 -2.95 -7.20
C LYS A 54 16.20 -4.00 -6.53
N TYR A 55 15.61 -3.59 -5.41
CA TYR A 55 14.52 -4.31 -4.73
C TYR A 55 13.30 -3.41 -4.73
N MET A 56 12.32 -3.69 -5.56
CA MET A 56 11.17 -2.83 -5.79
C MET A 56 9.87 -3.54 -5.40
N VAL A 57 8.90 -2.77 -4.90
CA VAL A 57 7.66 -3.30 -4.32
C VAL A 57 6.44 -2.82 -5.10
N HIS A 58 5.48 -3.71 -5.30
CA HIS A 58 4.23 -3.43 -5.97
C HIS A 58 3.12 -3.09 -4.97
N TYR A 59 2.84 -1.81 -4.79
CA TYR A 59 1.71 -1.31 -4.01
C TYR A 59 0.52 -1.04 -4.93
N SER A 60 -0.22 -2.12 -5.28
CA SER A 60 -1.24 -2.10 -6.34
C SER A 60 -2.35 -1.05 -6.12
N GLU A 61 -2.78 -0.78 -4.88
CA GLU A 61 -3.85 0.18 -4.61
C GLU A 61 -3.52 1.64 -4.96
N ARG A 62 -2.24 1.96 -5.17
CA ARG A 62 -1.83 3.24 -5.74
C ARG A 62 -1.35 3.11 -7.18
N LEU A 63 -0.62 2.04 -7.49
CA LEU A 63 0.09 1.90 -8.77
C LEU A 63 -0.78 1.35 -9.90
N GLN A 64 -1.89 0.67 -9.55
CA GLN A 64 -2.83 0.05 -10.49
C GLN A 64 -4.30 0.45 -10.23
N VAL A 65 -4.52 1.62 -9.65
CA VAL A 65 -5.85 2.24 -9.47
C VAL A 65 -5.79 3.64 -10.06
N GLU A 66 -6.54 3.88 -11.13
CA GLU A 66 -6.44 5.13 -11.90
C GLU A 66 -6.84 6.36 -11.07
N SER A 67 -7.83 6.24 -10.17
CA SER A 67 -8.19 7.31 -9.25
C SER A 67 -7.05 7.67 -8.28
N ALA A 68 -6.27 6.68 -7.83
CA ALA A 68 -5.12 6.92 -6.97
C ALA A 68 -3.94 7.56 -7.74
N VAL A 69 -3.71 7.14 -9.00
CA VAL A 69 -2.73 7.79 -9.89
C VAL A 69 -3.13 9.25 -10.13
N TYR A 70 -4.38 9.51 -10.51
CA TYR A 70 -4.89 10.85 -10.76
C TYR A 70 -4.84 11.76 -9.53
N ALA A 71 -5.18 11.23 -8.35
CA ALA A 71 -5.03 11.97 -7.10
C ALA A 71 -3.57 12.38 -6.85
N GLY A 72 -2.61 11.53 -7.19
CA GLY A 72 -1.18 11.87 -7.13
C GLY A 72 -0.82 13.03 -8.05
N GLU A 73 -1.40 13.10 -9.25
CA GLU A 73 -1.22 14.23 -10.17
C GLU A 73 -1.84 15.51 -9.60
N LEU A 74 -3.04 15.45 -9.02
CA LEU A 74 -3.68 16.60 -8.37
C LEU A 74 -2.85 17.13 -7.19
N VAL A 75 -2.37 16.24 -6.32
CA VAL A 75 -1.51 16.62 -5.17
C VAL A 75 -0.21 17.24 -5.66
N LYS A 76 0.47 16.61 -6.62
CA LYS A 76 1.72 17.11 -7.21
C LYS A 76 1.51 18.45 -7.94
N GLY A 77 0.34 18.64 -8.57
CA GLY A 77 -0.05 19.87 -9.24
C GLY A 77 -0.47 20.99 -8.26
N GLY A 78 -0.49 20.74 -6.95
CA GLY A 78 -0.84 21.73 -5.93
C GLY A 78 -2.35 22.00 -5.80
N ALA A 79 -3.22 21.13 -6.34
CA ALA A 79 -4.67 21.33 -6.35
C ALA A 79 -5.30 21.51 -4.95
N ILE A 80 -4.66 20.96 -3.91
CA ILE A 80 -5.10 21.04 -2.51
C ILE A 80 -4.05 21.65 -1.58
N GLY A 81 -2.98 22.26 -2.13
CA GLY A 81 -1.84 22.74 -1.35
C GLY A 81 -1.00 21.59 -0.77
N LYS A 82 -0.43 21.79 0.43
CA LYS A 82 0.38 20.78 1.12
C LYS A 82 -0.51 19.74 1.79
N GLY A 83 -0.28 18.45 1.52
CA GLY A 83 -0.98 17.36 2.21
C GLY A 83 -0.68 17.34 3.71
N ILE A 84 -1.73 17.36 4.54
CA ILE A 84 -1.62 17.41 6.03
C ILE A 84 -2.26 16.22 6.72
N GLN A 85 -3.19 15.52 6.07
CA GLN A 85 -3.79 14.31 6.63
C GLN A 85 -4.22 13.34 5.54
N VAL A 86 -4.07 12.05 5.80
CA VAL A 86 -4.67 10.98 4.99
C VAL A 86 -5.47 10.06 5.89
N MET A 87 -6.74 9.80 5.51
CA MET A 87 -7.58 8.79 6.13
C MET A 87 -7.95 7.75 5.07
N GLY A 88 -7.63 6.47 5.33
CA GLY A 88 -7.84 5.38 4.39
C GLY A 88 -8.71 4.25 4.94
N MET A 89 -9.52 3.65 4.05
CA MET A 89 -10.28 2.44 4.32
C MET A 89 -9.97 1.42 3.24
N GLY A 90 -9.45 0.26 3.66
CA GLY A 90 -9.08 -0.84 2.78
C GLY A 90 -9.79 -2.15 3.15
N PRO A 91 -11.15 -2.19 3.09
CA PRO A 91 -11.86 -3.44 3.30
C PRO A 91 -11.67 -4.38 2.11
N HIS A 92 -11.50 -5.68 2.41
CA HIS A 92 -11.38 -6.74 1.42
C HIS A 92 -12.41 -7.83 1.69
N ARG A 93 -12.77 -8.60 0.65
CA ARG A 93 -13.54 -9.84 0.83
C ARG A 93 -12.56 -10.97 1.10
N LEU A 94 -12.76 -11.70 2.20
CA LEU A 94 -11.89 -12.80 2.57
C LEU A 94 -12.00 -13.96 1.59
N ASP A 95 -13.23 -14.44 1.33
CA ASP A 95 -13.47 -15.66 0.52
C ASP A 95 -12.48 -16.79 0.91
N ALA A 96 -12.48 -17.16 2.20
CA ALA A 96 -11.48 -18.05 2.79
C ALA A 96 -11.25 -19.36 2.00
N PRO A 97 -12.28 -20.03 1.42
CA PRO A 97 -12.06 -21.24 0.63
C PRO A 97 -11.20 -21.05 -0.61
N SER A 98 -11.13 -19.83 -1.17
CA SER A 98 -10.30 -19.52 -2.34
C SER A 98 -8.86 -19.11 -1.99
N ARG A 99 -8.59 -18.86 -0.70
CA ARG A 99 -7.28 -18.39 -0.25
C ARG A 99 -6.29 -19.53 -0.04
N PRO A 100 -5.01 -19.33 -0.36
CA PRO A 100 -3.99 -20.30 -0.02
C PRO A 100 -3.80 -20.39 1.49
N ALA A 101 -3.55 -21.60 2.01
CA ALA A 101 -3.45 -21.87 3.44
C ALA A 101 -2.46 -20.96 4.19
N TRP A 102 -1.36 -20.54 3.56
CA TRP A 102 -0.38 -19.67 4.19
C TRP A 102 -0.92 -18.28 4.55
N LEU A 103 -2.01 -17.81 3.93
CA LEU A 103 -2.59 -16.49 4.21
C LEU A 103 -3.22 -16.38 5.60
N ILE A 104 -3.55 -17.52 6.23
CA ILE A 104 -4.09 -17.58 7.59
C ILE A 104 -3.04 -17.98 8.63
N GLU A 105 -1.78 -18.19 8.23
CA GLU A 105 -0.65 -18.48 9.10
C GLU A 105 0.17 -17.20 9.33
N LYS A 106 0.15 -16.66 10.54
CA LYS A 106 0.69 -15.32 10.84
C LYS A 106 2.17 -15.15 10.49
N GLU A 107 2.99 -16.16 10.74
CA GLU A 107 4.40 -16.15 10.35
C GLU A 107 4.61 -16.03 8.84
N LYS A 108 3.66 -16.54 8.04
CA LYS A 108 3.77 -16.57 6.58
C LYS A 108 3.25 -15.30 5.92
N TYR A 109 2.11 -14.73 6.39
CA TYR A 109 1.56 -13.52 5.77
C TYR A 109 1.96 -12.21 6.46
N GLY A 110 2.41 -12.28 7.72
CA GLY A 110 2.94 -11.13 8.46
C GLY A 110 1.91 -10.31 9.23
N GLY A 111 0.62 -10.69 9.22
CA GLY A 111 -0.48 -9.96 9.83
C GLY A 111 -1.15 -8.95 8.90
N ILE A 112 -2.37 -8.52 9.25
CA ILE A 112 -3.21 -7.69 8.38
C ILE A 112 -2.62 -6.29 8.13
N LEU A 113 -1.87 -5.73 9.10
CA LEU A 113 -1.23 -4.43 8.94
C LEU A 113 -0.01 -4.50 8.01
N CYS A 114 0.65 -5.67 7.91
CA CYS A 114 1.67 -5.92 6.88
C CYS A 114 1.04 -6.19 5.52
N ASP A 115 -0.03 -6.96 5.46
CA ASP A 115 -0.68 -7.34 4.21
C ASP A 115 -1.48 -6.17 3.63
N ILE A 116 -2.70 -5.90 4.11
CA ILE A 116 -3.56 -4.86 3.55
C ILE A 116 -3.11 -3.45 3.97
N GLY A 117 -2.67 -3.31 5.23
CA GLY A 117 -2.21 -2.02 5.78
C GLY A 117 -1.05 -1.40 5.01
N SER A 118 -0.26 -2.22 4.31
CA SER A 118 0.86 -1.75 3.49
C SER A 118 0.43 -0.76 2.40
N HIS A 119 -0.73 -0.94 1.81
CA HIS A 119 -1.28 -0.01 0.82
C HIS A 119 -1.61 1.35 1.45
N GLN A 120 -2.10 1.35 2.69
CA GLN A 120 -2.53 2.58 3.36
C GLN A 120 -1.33 3.41 3.81
N ILE A 121 -0.32 2.77 4.39
CA ILE A 121 0.91 3.44 4.84
C ILE A 121 1.70 4.00 3.65
N GLU A 122 1.83 3.24 2.56
CA GLU A 122 2.50 3.71 1.35
C GLU A 122 1.82 4.94 0.76
N GLN A 123 0.49 4.93 0.67
CA GLN A 123 -0.28 6.07 0.17
C GLN A 123 -0.22 7.28 1.12
N PHE A 124 -0.20 7.05 2.44
CA PHE A 124 0.02 8.14 3.40
C PHE A 124 1.36 8.85 3.14
N LEU A 125 2.46 8.10 3.04
CA LEU A 125 3.77 8.69 2.74
C LEU A 125 3.76 9.44 1.41
N TYR A 126 3.16 8.84 0.39
CA TYR A 126 3.13 9.41 -0.96
C TYR A 126 2.35 10.73 -1.02
N TYR A 127 1.11 10.77 -0.52
CA TYR A 127 0.25 11.95 -0.64
C TYR A 127 0.64 13.09 0.30
N THR A 128 1.26 12.79 1.44
CA THR A 128 1.74 13.82 2.38
C THR A 128 3.16 14.27 2.09
N GLY A 129 3.93 13.52 1.31
CA GLY A 129 5.35 13.75 1.11
C GLY A 129 6.22 13.45 2.35
N ALA A 130 5.67 12.74 3.35
CA ALA A 130 6.45 12.27 4.48
C ALA A 130 7.42 11.16 4.02
N THR A 131 8.67 11.21 4.49
CA THR A 131 9.69 10.20 4.19
C THR A 131 9.89 9.20 5.32
N ASP A 132 9.32 9.47 6.49
CA ASP A 132 9.27 8.58 7.65
C ASP A 132 8.04 8.91 8.49
N ALA A 133 7.65 8.02 9.41
CA ALA A 133 6.55 8.25 10.34
C ALA A 133 6.74 7.49 11.66
N THR A 134 6.02 7.94 12.68
CA THR A 134 5.85 7.22 13.95
C THR A 134 4.45 6.63 13.99
N ILE A 135 4.35 5.34 14.28
CA ILE A 135 3.07 4.69 14.59
C ILE A 135 2.69 5.10 16.02
N THR A 136 1.61 5.85 16.16
CA THR A 136 1.16 6.35 17.48
C THR A 136 0.21 5.40 18.17
N GLU A 137 -0.57 4.64 17.40
CA GLU A 137 -1.44 3.58 17.88
C GLU A 137 -1.69 2.56 16.77
N SER A 138 -1.79 1.29 17.13
CA SER A 138 -2.25 0.24 16.22
C SER A 138 -3.03 -0.83 16.97
N LYS A 139 -4.01 -1.43 16.28
CA LYS A 139 -4.87 -2.49 16.83
C LYS A 139 -5.08 -3.57 15.79
N ILE A 140 -5.24 -4.80 16.26
CA ILE A 140 -5.64 -5.95 15.47
C ILE A 140 -6.69 -6.76 16.21
N GLY A 141 -7.52 -7.48 15.48
CA GLY A 141 -8.51 -8.39 16.07
C GLY A 141 -8.88 -9.52 15.12
N ASN A 142 -9.50 -10.54 15.70
CA ASN A 142 -10.17 -11.61 14.97
C ASN A 142 -11.59 -11.72 15.52
N TYR A 143 -12.54 -11.04 14.90
CA TYR A 143 -13.91 -10.88 15.40
C TYR A 143 -14.81 -12.03 15.00
N VAL A 144 -14.63 -12.63 13.82
CA VAL A 144 -15.61 -13.56 13.24
C VAL A 144 -15.02 -14.84 12.65
N HIS A 145 -13.71 -15.03 12.74
CA HIS A 145 -13.01 -16.21 12.20
C HIS A 145 -12.25 -17.02 13.28
N PRO A 146 -12.97 -17.51 14.34
CA PRO A 146 -12.31 -18.26 15.42
C PRO A 146 -11.66 -19.58 14.95
N GLU A 147 -12.11 -20.10 13.80
CA GLU A 147 -11.52 -21.28 13.14
C GLU A 147 -10.10 -21.00 12.57
N TYR A 148 -9.75 -19.74 12.41
CA TYR A 148 -8.42 -19.29 11.95
C TYR A 148 -7.76 -18.39 13.02
N PRO A 149 -7.28 -18.93 14.13
CA PRO A 149 -6.86 -18.16 15.30
C PRO A 149 -5.66 -17.23 15.08
N GLU A 150 -4.90 -17.45 14.00
CA GLU A 150 -3.76 -16.60 13.62
C GLU A 150 -4.14 -15.51 12.60
N LEU A 151 -5.36 -15.55 12.05
CA LEU A 151 -5.85 -14.52 11.14
C LEU A 151 -6.21 -13.26 11.94
N ASP A 152 -5.69 -12.13 11.53
CA ASP A 152 -6.25 -10.83 11.89
C ASP A 152 -7.33 -10.50 10.83
N ASP A 153 -8.60 -10.45 11.20
CA ASP A 153 -9.69 -10.07 10.28
C ASP A 153 -9.99 -8.57 10.31
N PHE A 154 -9.39 -7.87 11.27
CA PHE A 154 -9.46 -6.42 11.45
C PHE A 154 -8.10 -5.86 11.87
N GLY A 155 -7.79 -4.65 11.39
CA GLY A 155 -6.67 -3.86 11.86
C GLY A 155 -6.86 -2.36 11.59
N ASP A 156 -6.37 -1.53 12.49
CA ASP A 156 -6.26 -0.09 12.30
C ASP A 156 -4.92 0.46 12.82
N ALA A 157 -4.52 1.61 12.30
CA ALA A 157 -3.39 2.34 12.86
C ALA A 157 -3.49 3.85 12.64
N SER A 158 -2.90 4.60 13.59
CA SER A 158 -2.67 6.04 13.51
C SER A 158 -1.17 6.32 13.44
N LEU A 159 -0.79 7.33 12.65
CA LEU A 159 0.62 7.67 12.44
C LEU A 159 0.83 9.19 12.28
N ILE A 160 2.04 9.63 12.61
CA ILE A 160 2.48 11.02 12.42
C ILE A 160 3.75 10.98 11.57
N GLY A 161 3.71 11.64 10.41
CA GLY A 161 4.85 11.80 9.52
C GLY A 161 5.92 12.73 10.10
N ASN A 162 7.16 12.54 9.67
CA ASN A 162 8.28 13.40 10.05
C ASN A 162 8.14 14.86 9.59
N ASN A 163 7.18 15.14 8.73
CA ASN A 163 6.80 16.49 8.27
C ASN A 163 5.58 17.06 9.02
N GLY A 164 5.08 16.36 10.05
CA GLY A 164 3.94 16.75 10.87
C GLY A 164 2.57 16.34 10.31
N ALA A 165 2.50 15.72 9.13
CA ALA A 165 1.24 15.19 8.60
C ALA A 165 0.73 14.02 9.45
N THR A 166 -0.58 13.84 9.54
CA THR A 166 -1.21 12.75 10.30
C THR A 166 -1.88 11.74 9.40
N GLY A 167 -1.93 10.48 9.83
CA GLY A 167 -2.60 9.41 9.11
C GLY A 167 -3.46 8.55 10.03
N TYR A 168 -4.55 8.05 9.49
CA TYR A 168 -5.35 6.99 10.08
C TYR A 168 -5.83 6.05 8.99
N PHE A 169 -5.80 4.77 9.24
CA PHE A 169 -6.42 3.81 8.35
C PHE A 169 -7.04 2.64 9.11
N ARG A 170 -8.05 2.03 8.46
CA ARG A 170 -8.67 0.78 8.83
C ARG A 170 -8.57 -0.20 7.66
N VAL A 171 -8.22 -1.43 7.97
CA VAL A 171 -8.19 -2.56 7.02
C VAL A 171 -8.92 -3.74 7.63
N ASP A 172 -9.63 -4.50 6.81
CA ASP A 172 -10.44 -5.61 7.30
C ASP A 172 -10.82 -6.60 6.18
N TRP A 173 -11.34 -7.75 6.61
CA TRP A 173 -11.86 -8.81 5.74
C TRP A 173 -13.39 -8.85 5.75
N PHE A 174 -14.06 -7.69 5.95
CA PHE A 174 -15.52 -7.61 6.16
C PHE A 174 -16.30 -7.05 4.97
N THR A 175 -15.73 -7.06 3.76
CA THR A 175 -16.53 -6.70 2.58
C THR A 175 -17.68 -7.69 2.40
N PRO A 176 -18.96 -7.24 2.46
CA PRO A 176 -20.12 -8.12 2.38
C PRO A 176 -20.31 -8.67 0.97
N ASP A 177 -20.92 -9.85 0.85
CA ASP A 177 -21.15 -10.52 -0.45
C ASP A 177 -22.06 -9.73 -1.38
N GLY A 178 -22.95 -8.90 -0.84
CA GLY A 178 -23.82 -8.03 -1.63
C GLY A 178 -23.12 -6.86 -2.34
N LEU A 179 -21.84 -6.60 -2.05
CA LEU A 179 -21.09 -5.58 -2.79
C LEU A 179 -20.66 -6.14 -4.15
N SER A 180 -20.82 -5.35 -5.22
CA SER A 180 -20.48 -5.76 -6.60
C SER A 180 -18.99 -5.97 -6.86
N THR A 181 -18.12 -5.49 -5.95
CA THR A 181 -16.66 -5.62 -6.04
C THR A 181 -16.07 -6.27 -4.79
N TRP A 182 -14.78 -6.58 -4.81
CA TRP A 182 -14.05 -7.26 -3.74
C TRP A 182 -13.78 -6.38 -2.50
N GLY A 183 -13.95 -5.05 -2.63
CA GLY A 183 -13.76 -4.10 -1.55
C GLY A 183 -14.29 -2.71 -1.89
N ASP A 184 -14.66 -1.92 -0.88
CA ASP A 184 -15.04 -0.51 -1.00
C ASP A 184 -13.89 0.37 -0.48
N GLY A 185 -12.79 0.39 -1.24
CA GLY A 185 -11.60 1.19 -0.90
C GLY A 185 -11.86 2.67 -1.04
N ARG A 186 -11.78 3.40 0.08
CA ARG A 186 -11.95 4.85 0.12
C ARG A 186 -10.77 5.53 0.76
N MET A 187 -10.52 6.78 0.35
CA MET A 187 -9.46 7.58 0.94
C MET A 187 -9.85 9.06 0.92
N PHE A 188 -9.55 9.74 2.02
CA PHE A 188 -9.60 11.20 2.13
C PHE A 188 -8.19 11.73 2.28
N ILE A 189 -7.84 12.73 1.46
CA ILE A 189 -6.56 13.43 1.48
C ILE A 189 -6.85 14.89 1.74
N LEU A 190 -6.53 15.38 2.94
CA LEU A 190 -6.70 16.77 3.33
C LEU A 190 -5.40 17.53 3.08
N GLY A 191 -5.50 18.63 2.38
CA GLY A 191 -4.42 19.59 2.18
C GLY A 191 -4.72 20.96 2.82
N THR A 192 -3.78 21.89 2.72
CA THR A 192 -3.91 23.26 3.24
C THR A 192 -4.97 24.09 2.50
N ASP A 193 -5.24 23.77 1.23
CA ASP A 193 -6.06 24.57 0.32
C ASP A 193 -7.25 23.78 -0.24
N GLY A 194 -7.52 22.58 0.29
CA GLY A 194 -8.62 21.74 -0.16
C GLY A 194 -8.49 20.29 0.28
N TYR A 195 -9.35 19.44 -0.27
CA TYR A 195 -9.29 18.00 -0.01
C TYR A 195 -9.68 17.20 -1.25
N ILE A 196 -9.28 15.92 -1.25
CA ILE A 196 -9.64 14.91 -2.25
C ILE A 196 -10.31 13.74 -1.54
N GLU A 197 -11.41 13.20 -2.11
CA GLU A 197 -12.00 11.91 -1.77
C GLU A 197 -11.84 10.95 -2.94
N LEU A 198 -11.36 9.74 -2.66
CA LEU A 198 -11.28 8.64 -3.62
C LEU A 198 -12.29 7.56 -3.27
N ARG A 199 -13.03 7.08 -4.29
CA ARG A 199 -13.81 5.84 -4.27
C ARG A 199 -13.24 4.95 -5.37
N LYS A 200 -12.36 4.04 -4.97
CA LYS A 200 -11.46 3.34 -5.90
C LYS A 200 -12.18 2.31 -6.76
N TYR A 201 -13.07 1.53 -6.17
CA TYR A 201 -13.60 0.33 -6.83
C TYR A 201 -15.09 0.40 -7.11
N VAL A 202 -15.83 1.23 -6.39
CA VAL A 202 -17.27 1.41 -6.53
C VAL A 202 -17.70 2.71 -5.87
N ASP A 203 -18.78 3.29 -6.37
CA ASP A 203 -19.54 4.34 -5.67
C ASP A 203 -20.98 3.87 -5.50
N VAL A 204 -21.27 3.25 -4.35
CA VAL A 204 -22.58 2.64 -4.06
C VAL A 204 -23.77 3.61 -4.13
N ALA A 205 -23.50 4.92 -4.02
CA ALA A 205 -24.54 5.94 -4.10
C ALA A 205 -24.81 6.43 -5.52
N LYS A 206 -23.86 6.24 -6.44
CA LYS A 206 -23.90 6.90 -7.76
C LYS A 206 -23.70 5.96 -8.93
N SER A 207 -22.79 5.00 -8.82
CA SER A 207 -22.34 4.18 -9.96
C SER A 207 -21.61 2.94 -9.48
N ASP A 208 -21.74 1.84 -10.23
CA ASP A 208 -20.92 0.64 -10.09
C ASP A 208 -19.52 0.77 -10.74
N MET A 209 -19.24 1.91 -11.38
CA MET A 209 -17.93 2.20 -11.96
C MET A 209 -16.87 2.43 -10.90
N SER A 210 -15.68 1.91 -11.15
CA SER A 210 -14.47 2.21 -10.35
C SER A 210 -13.95 3.64 -10.61
N ASP A 211 -12.93 4.04 -9.84
CA ASP A 211 -12.09 5.20 -10.11
C ASP A 211 -12.81 6.55 -10.11
N ASN A 212 -13.58 6.77 -9.05
CA ASN A 212 -14.26 8.05 -8.82
C ASN A 212 -13.39 8.96 -7.95
N VAL A 213 -13.19 10.20 -8.40
CA VAL A 213 -12.40 11.24 -7.71
C VAL A 213 -13.27 12.46 -7.50
N TYR A 214 -13.36 12.88 -6.24
CA TYR A 214 -14.00 14.13 -5.82
C TYR A 214 -12.94 15.01 -5.20
N TRP A 215 -12.95 16.32 -5.50
CA TRP A 215 -12.09 17.26 -4.79
C TRP A 215 -12.75 18.62 -4.68
N VAL A 216 -12.40 19.31 -3.61
CA VAL A 216 -12.86 20.67 -3.35
C VAL A 216 -11.65 21.53 -3.05
N ASN A 217 -11.57 22.68 -3.67
CA ASN A 217 -10.56 23.70 -3.46
C ASN A 217 -11.14 25.09 -3.67
N LYS A 218 -10.31 26.13 -3.69
CA LYS A 218 -10.76 27.53 -3.93
C LYS A 218 -11.50 27.75 -5.25
N ASP A 219 -11.30 26.88 -6.24
CA ASP A 219 -11.91 27.01 -7.57
C ASP A 219 -13.28 26.31 -7.66
N GLY A 220 -13.70 25.59 -6.61
CA GLY A 220 -15.01 24.97 -6.47
C GLY A 220 -15.01 23.49 -6.13
N GLU A 221 -16.16 22.87 -6.37
CA GLU A 221 -16.43 21.45 -6.18
C GLU A 221 -16.27 20.70 -7.52
N HIS A 222 -15.53 19.62 -7.50
CA HIS A 222 -15.18 18.87 -8.70
C HIS A 222 -15.45 17.38 -8.55
N TYR A 223 -15.82 16.74 -9.63
CA TYR A 223 -15.97 15.30 -9.76
C TYR A 223 -15.50 14.84 -11.12
N ILE A 224 -14.78 13.74 -11.14
CA ILE A 224 -14.44 13.02 -12.37
C ILE A 224 -14.43 11.51 -12.11
N ASN A 225 -14.93 10.75 -13.09
CA ASN A 225 -14.62 9.32 -13.19
C ASN A 225 -13.47 9.15 -14.18
N VAL A 226 -12.38 8.56 -13.72
CA VAL A 226 -11.14 8.40 -14.49
C VAL A 226 -10.89 6.99 -15.00
N GLN A 227 -11.83 6.08 -14.82
CA GLN A 227 -11.72 4.70 -15.31
C GLN A 227 -11.38 4.64 -16.80
N GLY A 228 -10.28 4.00 -17.16
CA GLY A 228 -9.79 3.87 -18.54
C GLY A 228 -9.19 5.14 -19.15
N LYS A 229 -8.87 6.17 -18.35
CA LYS A 229 -8.43 7.49 -18.87
C LYS A 229 -7.02 7.89 -18.46
N VAL A 230 -6.49 7.37 -17.35
CA VAL A 230 -5.19 7.77 -16.77
C VAL A 230 -4.10 6.74 -17.07
N GLY A 231 -4.45 5.45 -17.00
CA GLY A 231 -3.51 4.36 -17.17
C GLY A 231 -2.57 4.17 -15.99
N PHE A 232 -1.54 3.34 -16.21
CA PHE A 232 -0.62 2.87 -15.16
C PHE A 232 0.84 3.13 -15.54
N PRO A 233 1.33 4.37 -15.41
CA PRO A 233 2.68 4.76 -15.87
C PRO A 233 3.81 4.07 -15.12
N PHE A 234 3.54 3.54 -13.91
CA PHE A 234 4.54 2.94 -13.03
C PHE A 234 5.36 1.84 -13.70
N PHE A 235 4.72 0.90 -14.41
CA PHE A 235 5.42 -0.26 -14.97
C PHE A 235 6.41 0.10 -16.07
N GLY A 236 6.00 1.00 -16.98
CA GLY A 236 6.90 1.51 -18.02
C GLY A 236 8.09 2.24 -17.41
N GLN A 237 7.83 3.09 -16.42
CA GLN A 237 8.89 3.82 -15.73
C GLN A 237 9.80 2.90 -14.91
N LEU A 238 9.26 1.85 -14.28
CA LEU A 238 10.03 0.82 -13.57
C LEU A 238 11.03 0.11 -14.50
N ILE A 239 10.61 -0.25 -15.71
CA ILE A 239 11.51 -0.86 -16.71
C ILE A 239 12.63 0.11 -17.09
N LEU A 240 12.29 1.39 -17.34
CA LEU A 240 13.29 2.42 -17.63
C LEU A 240 14.26 2.64 -16.46
N ASP A 241 13.77 2.61 -15.23
CA ASP A 241 14.61 2.71 -14.02
C ASP A 241 15.59 1.53 -13.88
N CYS A 242 15.18 0.32 -14.27
CA CYS A 242 16.07 -0.84 -14.32
C CYS A 242 17.16 -0.67 -15.39
N ILE A 243 16.81 -0.15 -16.57
CA ILE A 243 17.74 0.06 -17.68
C ILE A 243 18.71 1.18 -17.37
N ASN A 244 18.20 2.34 -16.93
CA ASN A 244 18.96 3.56 -16.73
C ASN A 244 19.55 3.71 -15.33
N ARG A 245 19.27 2.78 -14.42
CA ARG A 245 19.68 2.79 -13.00
C ARG A 245 19.18 4.05 -12.25
N THR A 246 17.98 4.52 -12.59
CA THR A 246 17.26 5.63 -11.94
C THR A 246 16.16 5.13 -10.99
N GLU A 247 15.47 6.02 -10.29
CA GLU A 247 14.38 5.72 -9.36
C GLU A 247 13.18 6.67 -9.55
N ASN A 248 12.79 6.91 -10.80
CA ASN A 248 11.71 7.85 -11.12
C ASN A 248 10.30 7.27 -10.88
N ALA A 249 10.15 5.96 -11.01
CA ALA A 249 8.86 5.28 -10.75
C ALA A 249 8.50 5.31 -9.26
N MET A 250 9.46 4.96 -8.43
CA MET A 250 9.42 4.99 -6.97
C MET A 250 10.83 4.74 -6.43
N THR A 251 11.25 5.48 -5.41
CA THR A 251 12.54 5.22 -4.77
C THR A 251 12.47 3.93 -3.94
N GLN A 252 13.58 3.20 -3.89
CA GLN A 252 13.68 2.02 -3.02
C GLN A 252 13.52 2.41 -1.55
N GLU A 253 14.01 3.59 -1.17
CA GLU A 253 13.85 4.12 0.18
C GLU A 253 12.38 4.26 0.57
N HIS A 254 11.54 4.88 -0.29
CA HIS A 254 10.10 4.99 -0.07
C HIS A 254 9.43 3.62 0.05
N ALA A 255 9.73 2.72 -0.89
CA ALA A 255 9.12 1.38 -0.92
C ALA A 255 9.45 0.57 0.34
N LEU A 256 10.71 0.57 0.77
CA LEU A 256 11.18 -0.17 1.94
C LEU A 256 10.74 0.51 3.25
N LYS A 257 10.67 1.85 3.30
CA LYS A 257 10.16 2.59 4.45
C LYS A 257 8.69 2.30 4.70
N ALA A 258 7.86 2.30 3.66
CA ALA A 258 6.45 1.92 3.79
C ALA A 258 6.29 0.53 4.42
N ALA A 259 7.03 -0.47 3.94
CA ALA A 259 6.99 -1.82 4.50
C ALA A 259 7.59 -1.91 5.91
N GLU A 260 8.65 -1.17 6.22
CA GLU A 260 9.21 -1.05 7.58
C GLU A 260 8.15 -0.58 8.57
N LEU A 261 7.41 0.46 8.23
CA LEU A 261 6.35 1.01 9.07
C LEU A 261 5.19 0.03 9.24
N CYS A 262 4.88 -0.79 8.23
CA CYS A 262 3.87 -1.84 8.34
C CYS A 262 4.26 -2.92 9.36
N VAL A 263 5.51 -3.40 9.30
CA VAL A 263 6.03 -4.37 10.28
C VAL A 263 6.00 -3.76 11.68
N LYS A 264 6.43 -2.50 11.84
CA LYS A 264 6.36 -1.80 13.13
C LYS A 264 4.92 -1.65 13.64
N ALA A 265 3.97 -1.30 12.76
CA ALA A 265 2.55 -1.21 13.13
C ALA A 265 2.02 -2.56 13.62
N GLN A 266 2.38 -3.67 12.94
CA GLN A 266 1.97 -5.01 13.35
C GLN A 266 2.61 -5.44 14.69
N MET A 267 3.90 -5.12 14.89
CA MET A 267 4.61 -5.42 16.13
C MET A 267 4.06 -4.66 17.35
N LEU A 268 3.64 -3.42 17.15
CA LEU A 268 3.07 -2.55 18.19
C LEU A 268 1.58 -2.78 18.43
N ALA A 269 0.93 -3.55 17.57
CA ALA A 269 -0.52 -3.69 17.58
C ALA A 269 -1.04 -4.34 18.87
N ARG A 270 -1.97 -3.64 19.52
CA ARG A 270 -2.75 -4.20 20.63
C ARG A 270 -3.84 -5.12 20.07
N LYS A 271 -3.87 -6.37 20.53
CA LYS A 271 -4.98 -7.28 20.24
C LYS A 271 -6.20 -6.85 21.03
N VAL A 272 -7.35 -6.65 20.33
CA VAL A 272 -8.59 -6.14 20.95
C VAL A 272 -9.64 -7.24 21.17
N VAL A 273 -9.55 -8.34 20.43
CA VAL A 273 -10.37 -9.57 20.61
C VAL A 273 -9.52 -10.79 20.28
#